data_8435d8aa3087d76cea93bf33c1f282b7
#
_entry.id   8435d8aa3087d76cea93bf33c1f282b7
#
_cell.length_a   1.000
_cell.length_b   1.000
_cell.length_c   1.000
_cell.angle_alpha   90.00
_cell.angle_beta   90.00
_cell.angle_gamma   90.00
#
_symmetry.space_group_name_H-M   'P 1'
#
loop_
_entity.id
_entity.type
_entity.pdbx_description
1 polymer ?
#
loop_
_entity_poly.entity_id
_entity_poly.type
_entity_poly.pdbx_seq_one_letter_code
_entity_poly.pdbx_strand_id
1 'polypeptide(L)'
;MTATCRLPCCASPRRTVSELLDRGLRRNRAAPLPHEGAQLGDADGNAARFSIDVRGATIADVVFRMTSCATLVAYGELIAETVAGMRVELANGLTARDLADALPGVPALKRHRAMLAVAAFRSALSKVSTNGKQS
;
A
#
# COMPACT_ATOMS: atom_id res chain seq x y z
N MET A 1 -24.43 2.83 -9.75
CA MET A 1 -23.54 3.02 -9.27
C MET A 1 -22.83 2.01 -8.64
N THR A 2 -21.83 2.00 -8.64
CA THR A 2 -21.16 0.88 -8.35
C THR A 2 -20.67 0.89 -7.01
N ALA A 3 -21.54 0.80 -6.14
CA ALA A 3 -21.22 0.75 -4.75
C ALA A 3 -20.32 -0.40 -4.41
N THR A 4 -20.17 -1.34 -5.32
CA THR A 4 -19.35 -2.49 -5.07
C THR A 4 -17.86 -2.21 -5.20
N CYS A 5 -17.49 -1.13 -5.85
CA CYS A 5 -16.07 -0.85 -6.04
C CYS A 5 -15.46 -0.24 -4.81
N ARG A 6 -14.38 -0.81 -4.32
CA ARG A 6 -13.71 -0.36 -3.12
C ARG A 6 -12.52 0.53 -3.37
N LEU A 7 -12.06 0.61 -4.61
CA LEU A 7 -10.89 1.42 -4.94
C LEU A 7 -11.30 2.70 -5.61
N PRO A 8 -10.48 3.75 -5.48
CA PRO A 8 -10.77 5.00 -6.16
C PRO A 8 -10.93 4.87 -7.66
N CYS A 9 -10.38 3.83 -8.24
CA CYS A 9 -10.49 3.62 -9.68
C CYS A 9 -11.93 3.47 -10.13
N CYS A 10 -12.84 3.10 -9.25
CA CYS A 10 -14.24 2.97 -9.62
C CYS A 10 -14.94 4.30 -9.65
N ALA A 11 -14.47 5.26 -8.89
CA ALA A 11 -15.05 6.60 -8.84
C ALA A 11 -14.34 7.56 -9.77
N SER A 12 -13.15 7.21 -10.25
CA SER A 12 -12.33 8.09 -11.07
C SER A 12 -11.63 7.28 -12.14
N PRO A 13 -11.04 7.96 -13.13
CA PRO A 13 -10.30 7.27 -14.18
C PRO A 13 -9.19 6.41 -13.61
N ARG A 14 -8.79 5.43 -14.37
CA ARG A 14 -7.66 4.59 -14.00
C ARG A 14 -6.42 5.44 -13.80
N ARG A 15 -5.60 5.02 -12.87
CA ARG A 15 -4.40 5.76 -12.51
C ARG A 15 -3.21 5.27 -13.34
N THR A 16 -2.17 6.07 -13.38
CA THR A 16 -0.92 5.69 -14.04
C THR A 16 0.22 5.77 -13.03
N VAL A 17 1.31 5.07 -13.37
CA VAL A 17 2.50 5.08 -12.53
C VAL A 17 3.01 6.52 -12.38
N SER A 18 3.06 7.29 -13.46
CA SER A 18 3.61 8.63 -13.39
C SER A 18 2.78 9.56 -12.50
N GLU A 19 1.46 9.37 -12.47
CA GLU A 19 0.61 10.19 -11.59
C GLU A 19 0.91 9.96 -10.11
N LEU A 20 1.28 8.73 -9.77
CA LEU A 20 1.49 8.35 -8.39
C LEU A 20 2.95 8.50 -7.94
N LEU A 21 3.87 8.53 -8.89
CA LEU A 21 5.28 8.42 -8.58
C LEU A 21 5.79 9.57 -7.72
N ASP A 22 5.44 10.79 -8.05
CA ASP A 22 5.96 11.94 -7.31
C ASP A 22 5.56 11.90 -5.84
N ARG A 23 4.28 11.63 -5.58
CA ARG A 23 3.79 11.52 -4.21
C ARG A 23 4.41 10.33 -3.50
N GLY A 24 4.55 9.22 -4.23
CA GLY A 24 5.15 8.01 -3.67
C GLY A 24 6.59 8.22 -3.28
N LEU A 25 7.35 8.94 -4.09
CA LEU A 25 8.74 9.22 -3.76
C LEU A 25 8.86 10.09 -2.51
N ARG A 26 7.96 11.04 -2.33
CA ARG A 26 7.95 11.83 -1.10
C ARG A 26 7.60 10.99 0.11
N ARG A 27 6.61 10.10 -0.04
CA ARG A 27 6.21 9.21 1.05
C ARG A 27 7.33 8.24 1.39
N ASN A 28 8.11 7.85 0.40
CA ASN A 28 9.24 6.94 0.57
C ASN A 28 10.38 7.57 1.38
N ARG A 29 10.36 8.88 1.56
CA ARG A 29 11.37 9.60 2.34
C ARG A 29 10.87 10.03 3.70
N ALA A 30 9.61 9.81 3.99
CA ALA A 30 9.03 10.23 5.26
C ALA A 30 9.56 9.38 6.41
N ALA A 31 9.53 9.95 7.61
CA ALA A 31 9.94 9.22 8.80
C ALA A 31 8.98 8.07 9.07
N PRO A 32 9.45 6.95 9.63
CA PRO A 32 8.57 5.83 9.94
C PRO A 32 7.50 6.21 10.95
N LEU A 33 6.36 5.53 10.84
CA LEU A 33 5.24 5.69 11.75
C LEU A 33 5.28 4.60 12.83
N PRO A 34 4.46 4.71 13.88
CA PRO A 34 4.58 3.82 15.05
C PRO A 34 4.45 2.33 14.79
N HIS A 35 3.58 1.92 13.87
CA HIS A 35 3.41 0.49 13.61
C HIS A 35 4.16 0.10 12.36
N GLU A 36 5.39 -0.36 12.55
CA GLU A 36 6.28 -0.66 11.45
C GLU A 36 6.35 -2.15 11.19
N GLY A 37 6.04 -2.56 9.96
CA GLY A 37 6.10 -3.96 9.57
C GLY A 37 7.50 -4.42 9.19
N ALA A 38 7.61 -5.68 8.82
CA ALA A 38 8.86 -6.25 8.39
C ALA A 38 9.24 -5.78 7.00
N GLN A 39 10.54 -5.73 6.73
CA GLN A 39 11.02 -5.50 5.37
C GLN A 39 10.96 -6.82 4.63
N LEU A 40 10.27 -6.81 3.50
CA LEU A 40 10.14 -8.01 2.66
C LEU A 40 10.82 -7.74 1.32
N GLY A 41 11.20 -8.80 0.65
CA GLY A 41 11.89 -8.69 -0.63
C GLY A 41 11.34 -9.64 -1.65
N ASP A 42 11.71 -9.42 -2.93
CA ASP A 42 11.34 -10.32 -4.01
C ASP A 42 12.60 -10.84 -4.71
N ALA A 43 12.39 -11.69 -5.72
CA ALA A 43 13.50 -12.32 -6.44
C ALA A 43 14.28 -11.33 -7.30
N ASP A 44 13.71 -10.18 -7.58
CA ASP A 44 14.36 -9.17 -8.42
C ASP A 44 15.22 -8.18 -7.62
N GLY A 45 15.38 -8.42 -6.33
CA GLY A 45 16.19 -7.53 -5.50
C GLY A 45 15.45 -6.33 -4.96
N ASN A 46 14.13 -6.27 -5.13
CA ASN A 46 13.33 -5.20 -4.55
C ASN A 46 13.03 -5.50 -3.09
N ALA A 47 12.90 -4.45 -2.30
CA ALA A 47 12.53 -4.58 -0.89
C ALA A 47 11.48 -3.53 -0.57
N ALA A 48 10.60 -3.84 0.37
CA ALA A 48 9.55 -2.91 0.80
C ALA A 48 9.23 -3.12 2.27
N ARG A 49 8.96 -2.02 2.96
CA ARG A 49 8.52 -2.00 4.34
C ARG A 49 7.50 -0.89 4.48
N PHE A 50 6.39 -1.17 5.14
CA PHE A 50 5.39 -0.14 5.44
C PHE A 50 5.36 0.14 6.92
N SER A 51 4.98 1.38 7.27
CA SER A 51 4.61 1.70 8.63
C SER A 51 3.33 2.51 8.60
N ILE A 52 2.51 2.37 9.63
CA ILE A 52 1.21 3.03 9.68
C ILE A 52 0.97 3.66 11.03
N ASP A 53 0.12 4.67 11.03
CA ASP A 53 -0.40 5.26 12.25
C ASP A 53 -1.90 4.97 12.30
N VAL A 54 -2.39 4.60 13.47
CA VAL A 54 -3.78 4.21 13.64
C VAL A 54 -4.38 5.02 14.77
N ARG A 55 -5.60 5.50 14.55
CA ARG A 55 -6.35 6.19 15.58
C ARG A 55 -7.67 5.45 15.77
N GLY A 56 -7.83 4.85 16.95
CA GLY A 56 -8.93 3.93 17.19
C GLY A 56 -8.76 2.74 16.27
N ALA A 57 -9.75 2.43 15.46
CA ALA A 57 -9.68 1.32 14.52
C ALA A 57 -9.42 1.79 13.08
N THR A 58 -9.04 3.05 12.89
CA THR A 58 -8.93 3.68 11.57
C THR A 58 -7.48 4.04 11.27
N ILE A 59 -7.06 3.78 10.03
CA ILE A 59 -5.71 4.13 9.57
C ILE A 59 -5.66 5.63 9.36
N ALA A 60 -4.78 6.31 10.12
CA ALA A 60 -4.62 7.76 10.03
C ALA A 60 -3.58 8.16 9.00
N ASP A 61 -2.52 7.37 8.84
CA ASP A 61 -1.46 7.70 7.89
C ASP A 61 -0.68 6.45 7.53
N VAL A 62 -0.03 6.50 6.38
CA VAL A 62 0.78 5.39 5.86
C VAL A 62 2.02 5.96 5.22
N VAL A 63 3.18 5.42 5.55
CA VAL A 63 4.40 5.73 4.82
C VAL A 63 5.11 4.41 4.52
N PHE A 64 6.10 4.47 3.67
CA PHE A 64 6.84 3.26 3.32
C PHE A 64 8.29 3.58 3.02
N ARG A 65 9.09 2.53 3.03
CA ARG A 65 10.48 2.60 2.62
C ARG A 65 10.72 1.43 1.69
N MET A 66 11.05 1.70 0.46
CA MET A 66 11.19 0.63 -0.53
C MET A 66 12.20 1.00 -1.59
N THR A 67 12.62 0.00 -2.34
CA THR A 67 13.48 0.20 -3.51
C THR A 67 12.83 1.20 -4.44
N SER A 68 13.64 2.07 -5.03
CA SER A 68 13.14 3.15 -5.91
C SER A 68 12.77 2.62 -7.29
N CYS A 69 12.02 1.55 -7.36
CA CYS A 69 11.44 1.06 -8.59
C CYS A 69 10.13 1.83 -8.81
N ALA A 70 10.00 2.50 -9.94
CA ALA A 70 8.84 3.34 -10.19
C ALA A 70 7.51 2.59 -10.01
N THR A 71 7.44 1.36 -10.53
CA THR A 71 6.22 0.56 -10.40
C THR A 71 5.94 0.21 -8.93
N LEU A 72 6.95 -0.19 -8.18
CA LEU A 72 6.78 -0.55 -6.78
C LEU A 72 6.33 0.66 -5.98
N VAL A 73 6.97 1.80 -6.19
CA VAL A 73 6.62 3.05 -5.49
C VAL A 73 5.19 3.47 -5.82
N ALA A 74 4.79 3.32 -7.09
CA ALA A 74 3.43 3.65 -7.49
C ALA A 74 2.40 2.76 -6.79
N TYR A 75 2.67 1.47 -6.68
CA TYR A 75 1.79 0.57 -5.95
C TYR A 75 1.74 0.94 -4.47
N GLY A 76 2.88 1.30 -3.88
CA GLY A 76 2.91 1.76 -2.50
C GLY A 76 2.05 2.99 -2.29
N GLU A 77 2.16 3.97 -3.17
CA GLU A 77 1.37 5.18 -3.07
C GLU A 77 -0.12 4.88 -3.25
N LEU A 78 -0.45 3.99 -4.17
CA LEU A 78 -1.83 3.60 -4.37
C LEU A 78 -2.41 2.96 -3.11
N ILE A 79 -1.65 2.10 -2.45
CA ILE A 79 -2.07 1.53 -1.17
C ILE A 79 -2.33 2.65 -0.17
N ALA A 80 -1.37 3.56 -0.02
CA ALA A 80 -1.47 4.62 0.98
C ALA A 80 -2.71 5.49 0.76
N GLU A 81 -2.98 5.85 -0.49
CA GLU A 81 -4.15 6.68 -0.81
C GLU A 81 -5.45 5.92 -0.63
N THR A 82 -5.45 4.62 -0.92
CA THR A 82 -6.66 3.81 -0.82
C THR A 82 -7.07 3.57 0.63
N VAL A 83 -6.09 3.28 1.50
CA VAL A 83 -6.41 2.87 2.85
C VAL A 83 -6.49 4.01 3.86
N ALA A 84 -6.06 5.21 3.49
CA ALA A 84 -6.15 6.36 4.41
C ALA A 84 -7.60 6.59 4.81
N GLY A 85 -7.86 6.65 6.10
CA GLY A 85 -9.20 6.80 6.63
C GLY A 85 -10.03 5.52 6.69
N MET A 86 -9.45 4.41 6.26
CA MET A 86 -10.15 3.14 6.23
C MET A 86 -9.97 2.39 7.55
N ARG A 87 -10.96 1.61 7.95
CA ARG A 87 -10.82 0.77 9.12
C ARG A 87 -9.77 -0.31 8.85
N VAL A 88 -9.02 -0.67 9.87
CA VAL A 88 -7.96 -1.67 9.75
C VAL A 88 -8.48 -2.98 9.17
N GLU A 89 -9.64 -3.45 9.61
CA GLU A 89 -10.20 -4.71 9.12
C GLU A 89 -10.47 -4.66 7.62
N LEU A 90 -10.97 -3.53 7.13
CA LEU A 90 -11.25 -3.39 5.71
C LEU A 90 -9.96 -3.29 4.89
N ALA A 91 -8.98 -2.60 5.43
CA ALA A 91 -7.68 -2.47 4.75
C ALA A 91 -7.00 -3.82 4.56
N ASN A 92 -7.22 -4.74 5.51
CA ASN A 92 -6.62 -6.07 5.43
C ASN A 92 -7.19 -6.89 4.27
N GLY A 93 -8.30 -6.47 3.69
CA GLY A 93 -8.89 -7.13 2.53
C GLY A 93 -8.32 -6.69 1.19
N LEU A 94 -7.44 -5.69 1.18
CA LEU A 94 -6.84 -5.23 -0.06
C LEU A 94 -5.94 -6.32 -0.65
N THR A 95 -6.05 -6.56 -1.95
CA THR A 95 -5.29 -7.61 -2.61
C THR A 95 -4.38 -7.05 -3.69
N ALA A 96 -3.39 -7.85 -4.09
CA ALA A 96 -2.52 -7.48 -5.20
C ALA A 96 -3.31 -7.29 -6.49
N ARG A 97 -4.37 -8.08 -6.67
CA ARG A 97 -5.22 -7.95 -7.86
C ARG A 97 -5.92 -6.60 -7.90
N ASP A 98 -6.38 -6.13 -6.75
CA ASP A 98 -7.00 -4.80 -6.66
C ASP A 98 -6.05 -3.73 -7.17
N LEU A 99 -4.78 -3.82 -6.77
CA LEU A 99 -3.77 -2.85 -7.22
C LEU A 99 -3.49 -2.98 -8.71
N ALA A 100 -3.36 -4.20 -9.18
CA ALA A 100 -3.07 -4.43 -10.60
C ALA A 100 -4.19 -3.90 -11.47
N ASP A 101 -5.44 -4.08 -11.04
CA ASP A 101 -6.59 -3.59 -11.79
C ASP A 101 -6.64 -2.06 -11.80
N ALA A 102 -6.17 -1.42 -10.75
CA ALA A 102 -6.17 0.04 -10.65
C ALA A 102 -5.06 0.68 -11.48
N LEU A 103 -4.01 -0.08 -11.81
CA LEU A 103 -2.89 0.41 -12.62
C LEU A 103 -2.70 -0.47 -13.85
N PRO A 104 -3.64 -0.44 -14.79
CA PRO A 104 -3.60 -1.37 -15.93
C PRO A 104 -2.44 -1.13 -16.88
N GLY A 105 -1.79 0.04 -16.83
CA GLY A 105 -0.66 0.34 -17.67
C GLY A 105 0.65 -0.31 -17.26
N VAL A 106 0.68 -1.00 -16.11
CA VAL A 106 1.91 -1.65 -15.67
C VAL A 106 2.19 -2.86 -16.56
N PRO A 107 3.43 -3.00 -17.08
CA PRO A 107 3.77 -4.17 -17.88
C PRO A 107 3.59 -5.47 -17.11
N ALA A 108 3.18 -6.51 -17.81
CA ALA A 108 2.90 -7.79 -17.17
C ALA A 108 4.08 -8.30 -16.34
N LEU A 109 5.30 -8.10 -16.80
CA LEU A 109 6.48 -8.55 -16.08
C LEU A 109 6.69 -7.86 -14.74
N LYS A 110 6.04 -6.72 -14.52
CA LYS A 110 6.20 -5.96 -13.28
C LYS A 110 4.98 -6.02 -12.38
N ARG A 111 3.93 -6.72 -12.80
CA ARG A 111 2.72 -6.77 -11.98
C ARG A 111 2.92 -7.48 -10.65
N HIS A 112 3.88 -8.40 -10.59
CA HIS A 112 4.14 -9.12 -9.34
C HIS A 112 4.64 -8.19 -8.22
N ARG A 113 5.08 -6.98 -8.56
CA ARG A 113 5.47 -6.02 -7.53
C ARG A 113 4.29 -5.58 -6.66
N ALA A 114 3.07 -5.73 -7.16
CA ALA A 114 1.90 -5.50 -6.34
C ALA A 114 1.83 -6.50 -5.19
N MET A 115 2.26 -7.74 -5.42
CA MET A 115 2.28 -8.75 -4.36
C MET A 115 3.25 -8.38 -3.25
N LEU A 116 4.43 -7.88 -3.61
CA LEU A 116 5.40 -7.44 -2.61
C LEU A 116 4.84 -6.27 -1.80
N ALA A 117 4.25 -5.29 -2.47
CA ALA A 117 3.70 -4.13 -1.80
C ALA A 117 2.59 -4.52 -0.82
N VAL A 118 1.66 -5.39 -1.25
CA VAL A 118 0.58 -5.83 -0.38
C VAL A 118 1.09 -6.64 0.80
N ALA A 119 2.06 -7.54 0.55
CA ALA A 119 2.62 -8.35 1.63
C ALA A 119 3.30 -7.49 2.69
N ALA A 120 4.06 -6.48 2.25
CA ALA A 120 4.73 -5.58 3.18
C ALA A 120 3.70 -4.73 3.95
N PHE A 121 2.64 -4.28 3.29
CA PHE A 121 1.58 -3.53 3.96
C PHE A 121 0.87 -4.39 5.00
N ARG A 122 0.56 -5.64 4.66
CA ARG A 122 -0.08 -6.55 5.62
C ARG A 122 0.79 -6.84 6.81
N SER A 123 2.11 -6.85 6.63
CA SER A 123 3.02 -7.00 7.77
C SER A 123 2.83 -5.85 8.75
N ALA A 124 2.69 -4.63 8.26
CA ALA A 124 2.43 -3.48 9.14
C ALA A 124 1.07 -3.61 9.84
N LEU A 125 0.04 -4.06 9.11
CA LEU A 125 -1.27 -4.26 9.72
C LEU A 125 -1.22 -5.30 10.84
N SER A 126 -0.42 -6.33 10.69
CA SER A 126 -0.31 -7.38 11.70
C SER A 126 0.26 -6.84 13.01
N LYS A 127 1.10 -5.81 12.94
CA LYS A 127 1.63 -5.18 14.15
C LYS A 127 0.53 -4.47 14.94
N VAL A 128 -0.40 -3.86 14.22
CA VAL A 128 -1.54 -3.21 14.88
C VAL A 128 -2.38 -4.24 15.62
N SER A 129 -2.72 -5.33 14.96
CA SER A 129 -3.53 -6.38 15.57
C SER A 129 -2.87 -6.95 16.81
N THR A 130 -1.56 -7.20 16.75
CA THR A 130 -0.82 -7.73 17.87
C THR A 130 -0.87 -6.75 19.04
N ASN A 131 -0.63 -5.48 18.77
CA ASN A 131 -0.66 -4.46 19.81
C ASN A 131 -2.06 -4.34 20.41
N GLY A 132 -3.09 -4.43 19.58
CA GLY A 132 -4.47 -4.36 20.06
C GLY A 132 -4.83 -5.49 20.99
N LYS A 133 -4.32 -6.67 20.74
CA LYS A 133 -4.59 -7.82 21.61
C LYS A 133 -3.96 -7.68 22.96
N GLN A 134 -2.87 -6.99 23.06
CA GLN A 134 -2.16 -6.84 24.31
C GLN A 134 -2.74 -5.77 25.20
N SER A 135 -3.52 -4.91 24.64
CA SER A 135 -4.17 -3.87 25.44
C SER A 135 -5.58 -4.27 25.86
#